data_653b0a6fbffe7ff8f447d5b530f2ac3f
#
_entry.id   653b0a6fbffe7ff8f447d5b530f2ac3f
#
_cell.length_a   1.000
_cell.length_b   1.000
_cell.length_c   1.000
_cell.angle_alpha   90.00
_cell.angle_beta   90.00
_cell.angle_gamma   90.00
#
_symmetry.space_group_name_H-M   'P 1'
#
loop_
_entity.id
_entity.type
_entity.pdbx_description
1 polymer ?
#
loop_
_entity_poly.entity_id
_entity_poly.type
_entity_poly.pdbx_seq_one_letter_code
_entity_poly.pdbx_strand_id
1 'polypeptide(L)'
;MSLLSSALFNFKGQSVQSVTLEESSHSVLVKCKRDRRYKVVDPETGAPRTVDHYVHRRLSDLPVSGRPCVIEIELAQTRDRLGRRLIEEADFVDKGNRYTKRFCHFISGLCRYMSIHAVSKHLDIRWETVKNIDKAFLLSTLPALEPKKLTNLVHIGVDEVARAKGHDYMTVVYDLVSGQLIWVDHGRTSNVLINFFEKLYPETRNGKATGP
;
A
#
# COMPACT_ATOMS: atom_id res chain seq x y z
N MET A 1 20.55 -20.67 -17.31
CA MET A 1 19.68 -19.49 -17.08
C MET A 1 20.43 -18.21 -17.40
N SER A 2 19.79 -17.25 -18.04
CA SER A 2 20.41 -15.95 -18.38
C SER A 2 20.59 -15.12 -17.11
N LEU A 3 21.74 -14.44 -16.96
CA LEU A 3 22.00 -13.47 -15.88
C LEU A 3 20.90 -12.40 -15.79
N LEU A 4 20.28 -12.05 -16.92
CA LEU A 4 19.17 -11.08 -17.00
C LEU A 4 17.91 -11.56 -16.25
N SER A 5 17.53 -12.83 -16.34
CA SER A 5 16.34 -13.33 -15.65
C SER A 5 16.50 -13.32 -14.13
N SER A 6 17.70 -13.63 -13.64
CA SER A 6 18.02 -13.57 -12.19
C SER A 6 18.07 -12.13 -11.65
N ALA A 7 18.48 -11.16 -12.48
CA ALA A 7 18.51 -9.75 -12.07
C ALA A 7 17.10 -9.13 -12.01
N LEU A 8 16.24 -9.45 -12.97
CA LEU A 8 14.86 -8.92 -13.05
C LEU A 8 13.93 -9.55 -12.00
N PHE A 9 14.15 -10.80 -11.64
CA PHE A 9 13.28 -11.60 -10.76
C PHE A 9 14.05 -12.08 -9.50
N ASN A 10 14.81 -11.18 -8.89
CA ASN A 10 15.56 -11.46 -7.67
C ASN A 10 14.63 -11.44 -6.44
N PHE A 11 13.95 -12.55 -6.20
CA PHE A 11 13.11 -12.75 -5.02
C PHE A 11 13.85 -13.58 -3.98
N LYS A 12 14.03 -13.02 -2.79
CA LYS A 12 14.71 -13.71 -1.70
C LYS A 12 14.06 -15.06 -1.41
N GLY A 13 14.89 -16.10 -1.34
CA GLY A 13 14.43 -17.47 -1.08
C GLY A 13 13.80 -18.16 -2.28
N GLN A 14 13.80 -17.55 -3.47
CA GLN A 14 13.30 -18.12 -4.71
C GLN A 14 14.40 -18.16 -5.78
N SER A 15 14.36 -19.18 -6.62
CA SER A 15 15.26 -19.36 -7.76
C SER A 15 14.43 -19.49 -9.02
N VAL A 16 14.64 -18.59 -10.00
CA VAL A 16 13.92 -18.63 -11.28
C VAL A 16 14.29 -19.92 -12.03
N GLN A 17 13.29 -20.67 -12.44
CA GLN A 17 13.45 -21.90 -13.24
C GLN A 17 13.21 -21.65 -14.73
N SER A 18 12.16 -20.92 -15.04
CA SER A 18 11.82 -20.57 -16.42
C SER A 18 11.09 -19.24 -16.50
N VAL A 19 11.24 -18.58 -17.64
CA VAL A 19 10.44 -17.42 -18.05
C VAL A 19 9.86 -17.77 -19.40
N THR A 20 8.54 -17.84 -19.48
CA THR A 20 7.82 -18.25 -20.71
C THR A 20 6.74 -17.24 -21.04
N LEU A 21 6.44 -17.12 -22.33
CA LEU A 21 5.29 -16.36 -22.80
C LEU A 21 4.09 -17.32 -22.90
N GLU A 22 3.02 -17.01 -22.19
CA GLU A 22 1.73 -17.70 -22.35
C GLU A 22 0.93 -16.99 -23.44
N GLU A 23 0.85 -17.60 -24.62
CA GLU A 23 0.17 -17.00 -25.78
C GLU A 23 -1.34 -16.81 -25.54
N SER A 24 -1.98 -17.76 -24.86
CA SER A 24 -3.42 -17.72 -24.56
C SER A 24 -3.85 -16.52 -23.69
N SER A 25 -3.01 -16.11 -22.75
CA SER A 25 -3.24 -14.98 -21.83
C SER A 25 -2.44 -13.73 -22.18
N HIS A 26 -1.60 -13.78 -23.20
CA HIS A 26 -0.65 -12.71 -23.56
C HIS A 26 0.19 -12.25 -22.38
N SER A 27 0.47 -13.13 -21.44
CA SER A 27 1.20 -12.83 -20.21
C SER A 27 2.56 -13.51 -20.15
N VAL A 28 3.46 -12.94 -19.36
CA VAL A 28 4.76 -13.56 -19.02
C VAL A 28 4.57 -14.39 -17.77
N LEU A 29 4.86 -15.69 -17.86
CA LEU A 29 4.89 -16.60 -16.71
C LEU A 29 6.33 -16.84 -16.26
N VAL A 30 6.62 -16.50 -14.99
CA VAL A 30 7.89 -16.75 -14.33
C VAL A 30 7.69 -17.86 -13.31
N LYS A 31 8.29 -19.04 -13.56
CA LYS A 31 8.28 -20.14 -12.59
C LYS A 31 9.49 -20.05 -11.69
N CYS A 32 9.25 -19.99 -10.40
CA CYS A 32 10.26 -19.95 -9.37
C CYS A 32 10.16 -21.21 -8.49
N LYS A 33 11.29 -21.71 -8.07
CA LYS A 33 11.41 -22.78 -7.10
C LYS A 33 12.03 -22.25 -5.83
N ARG A 34 11.58 -22.73 -4.69
CA ARG A 34 12.17 -22.36 -3.41
C ARG A 34 13.65 -22.73 -3.36
N ASP A 35 14.47 -21.78 -2.98
CA ASP A 35 15.91 -22.02 -2.75
C ASP A 35 16.10 -22.75 -1.42
N ARG A 36 16.52 -24.00 -1.52
CA ARG A 36 16.70 -24.90 -0.35
C ARG A 36 17.83 -24.49 0.59
N ARG A 37 18.69 -23.56 0.20
CA ARG A 37 19.74 -22.99 1.05
C ARG A 37 19.17 -22.16 2.18
N TYR A 38 17.97 -21.58 1.99
CA TYR A 38 17.26 -20.83 3.03
C TYR A 38 16.50 -21.82 3.93
N LYS A 39 16.86 -21.87 5.22
CA LYS A 39 16.14 -22.69 6.22
C LYS A 39 14.76 -22.09 6.46
N VAL A 40 13.77 -22.97 6.66
CA VAL A 40 12.45 -22.55 7.13
C VAL A 40 12.55 -22.40 8.65
N VAL A 41 12.22 -21.22 9.13
CA VAL A 41 12.27 -20.89 10.56
C VAL A 41 10.91 -20.42 11.06
N ASP A 42 10.69 -20.59 12.33
CA ASP A 42 9.57 -20.03 13.04
C ASP A 42 9.68 -18.50 13.08
N PRO A 43 8.71 -17.73 12.63
CA PRO A 43 8.80 -16.28 12.60
C PRO A 43 8.87 -15.62 13.99
N GLU A 44 8.36 -16.29 15.04
CA GLU A 44 8.36 -15.76 16.41
C GLU A 44 9.61 -16.14 17.19
N THR A 45 10.06 -17.39 17.03
CA THR A 45 11.16 -17.95 17.85
C THR A 45 12.48 -18.08 17.09
N GLY A 46 12.48 -17.96 15.76
CA GLY A 46 13.64 -18.21 14.90
C GLY A 46 14.07 -19.69 14.84
N ALA A 47 13.34 -20.60 15.48
CA ALA A 47 13.70 -22.01 15.52
C ALA A 47 13.47 -22.68 14.15
N PRO A 48 14.37 -23.61 13.72
CA PRO A 48 14.17 -24.35 12.48
C PRO A 48 12.88 -25.17 12.50
N ARG A 49 12.14 -25.18 11.38
CA ARG A 49 10.92 -25.99 11.20
C ARG A 49 11.14 -27.07 10.15
N THR A 50 10.57 -28.24 10.39
CA THR A 50 10.53 -29.32 9.41
C THR A 50 9.48 -29.04 8.36
N VAL A 51 9.85 -29.16 7.09
CA VAL A 51 8.93 -28.98 5.95
C VAL A 51 8.10 -30.26 5.78
N ASP A 52 6.78 -30.08 5.77
CA ASP A 52 5.81 -31.16 5.52
C ASP A 52 5.70 -31.40 3.99
N HIS A 53 5.37 -30.35 3.24
CA HIS A 53 5.36 -30.36 1.77
C HIS A 53 5.53 -28.95 1.21
N TYR A 54 5.51 -28.83 -0.12
CA TYR A 54 5.60 -27.55 -0.81
C TYR A 54 4.28 -27.19 -1.51
N VAL A 55 3.90 -25.94 -1.42
CA VAL A 55 2.71 -25.39 -2.07
C VAL A 55 3.10 -24.36 -3.10
N HIS A 56 2.36 -24.32 -4.21
CA HIS A 56 2.55 -23.34 -5.26
C HIS A 56 1.57 -22.20 -5.11
N ARG A 57 2.04 -20.98 -5.38
CA ARG A 57 1.22 -19.78 -5.33
C ARG A 57 1.52 -18.90 -6.54
N ARG A 58 0.47 -18.39 -7.18
CA ARG A 58 0.59 -17.44 -8.29
C ARG A 58 0.39 -16.02 -7.78
N LEU A 59 1.28 -15.13 -8.18
CA LEU A 59 1.30 -13.71 -7.84
C LEU A 59 1.38 -12.88 -9.11
N SER A 60 0.69 -11.75 -9.15
CA SER A 60 0.89 -10.74 -10.19
C SER A 60 2.07 -9.84 -9.82
N ASP A 61 2.87 -9.52 -10.83
CA ASP A 61 4.06 -8.68 -10.69
C ASP A 61 4.08 -7.56 -11.74
N LEU A 62 5.11 -6.73 -11.69
CA LEU A 62 5.33 -5.65 -12.66
C LEU A 62 5.21 -6.17 -14.10
N PRO A 63 4.49 -5.48 -15.00
CA PRO A 63 4.42 -5.83 -16.39
C PRO A 63 5.82 -5.91 -17.03
N VAL A 64 6.02 -6.89 -17.88
CA VAL A 64 7.28 -7.07 -18.62
C VAL A 64 7.02 -6.83 -20.10
N SER A 65 7.71 -5.85 -20.69
CA SER A 65 7.53 -5.47 -22.10
C SER A 65 6.07 -5.19 -22.46
N GLY A 66 5.34 -4.48 -21.58
CA GLY A 66 3.93 -4.15 -21.79
C GLY A 66 2.94 -5.32 -21.58
N ARG A 67 3.41 -6.47 -21.12
CA ARG A 67 2.58 -7.66 -20.87
C ARG A 67 2.41 -7.92 -19.39
N PRO A 68 1.23 -8.32 -18.91
CA PRO A 68 1.04 -8.77 -17.53
C PRO A 68 2.06 -9.86 -17.16
N CYS A 69 2.58 -9.81 -15.96
CA CYS A 69 3.53 -10.80 -15.46
C CYS A 69 2.92 -11.56 -14.28
N VAL A 70 2.96 -12.88 -14.37
CA VAL A 70 2.56 -13.81 -13.32
C VAL A 70 3.79 -14.58 -12.84
N ILE A 71 4.00 -14.57 -11.53
CA ILE A 71 5.07 -15.33 -10.90
C ILE A 71 4.43 -16.52 -10.18
N GLU A 72 4.88 -17.72 -10.50
CA GLU A 72 4.56 -18.93 -9.76
C GLU A 72 5.70 -19.25 -8.81
N ILE A 73 5.45 -19.18 -7.52
CA ILE A 73 6.41 -19.42 -6.45
C ILE A 73 6.10 -20.71 -5.70
N GLU A 74 7.14 -21.35 -5.18
CA GLU A 74 7.04 -22.51 -4.32
C GLU A 74 7.33 -22.08 -2.87
N LEU A 75 6.43 -22.40 -1.94
CA LEU A 75 6.54 -22.07 -0.52
C LEU A 75 6.52 -23.34 0.31
N ALA A 76 7.27 -23.38 1.41
CA ALA A 76 7.24 -24.49 2.35
C ALA A 76 5.98 -24.45 3.22
N GLN A 77 5.31 -25.58 3.37
CA GLN A 77 4.31 -25.80 4.39
C GLN A 77 4.93 -26.56 5.56
N THR A 78 4.70 -26.08 6.76
CA THR A 78 5.15 -26.66 8.02
C THR A 78 3.96 -26.89 8.95
N ARG A 79 4.20 -27.50 10.11
CA ARG A 79 3.22 -27.60 11.18
C ARG A 79 3.76 -26.95 12.45
N ASP A 80 2.87 -26.29 13.20
CA ASP A 80 3.20 -25.84 14.55
C ASP A 80 3.12 -26.98 15.58
N ARG A 81 3.42 -26.68 16.83
CA ARG A 81 3.37 -27.64 17.94
C ARG A 81 1.97 -28.21 18.20
N LEU A 82 0.93 -27.53 17.72
CA LEU A 82 -0.48 -27.95 17.82
C LEU A 82 -0.96 -28.67 16.56
N GLY A 83 -0.06 -28.97 15.60
CA GLY A 83 -0.39 -29.62 14.34
C GLY A 83 -1.05 -28.72 13.29
N ARG A 84 -1.20 -27.40 13.53
CA ARG A 84 -1.81 -26.46 12.59
C ARG A 84 -0.85 -26.22 11.43
N ARG A 85 -1.40 -26.16 10.24
CA ARG A 85 -0.64 -25.88 8.99
C ARG A 85 -0.24 -24.42 8.95
N LEU A 86 1.04 -24.20 8.65
CA LEU A 86 1.64 -22.89 8.48
C LEU A 86 2.38 -22.85 7.15
N ILE A 87 2.09 -21.84 6.33
CA ILE A 87 2.78 -21.61 5.06
C ILE A 87 3.86 -20.55 5.30
N GLU A 88 5.03 -20.80 4.75
CA GLU A 88 6.16 -19.86 4.75
C GLU A 88 5.74 -18.52 4.17
N GLU A 89 6.13 -17.43 4.80
CA GLU A 89 5.92 -16.09 4.31
C GLU A 89 7.08 -15.68 3.38
N ALA A 90 6.76 -15.06 2.26
CA ALA A 90 7.74 -14.48 1.36
C ALA A 90 7.79 -12.97 1.61
N ASP A 91 9.00 -12.41 1.77
CA ASP A 91 9.20 -10.99 2.13
C ASP A 91 8.78 -10.00 1.04
N PHE A 92 8.64 -10.45 -0.19
CA PHE A 92 8.25 -9.65 -1.36
C PHE A 92 6.74 -9.62 -1.62
N VAL A 93 5.92 -10.25 -0.77
CA VAL A 93 4.46 -10.23 -0.84
C VAL A 93 3.86 -10.18 0.56
N ASP A 94 2.84 -9.36 0.76
CA ASP A 94 2.14 -9.31 2.02
C ASP A 94 1.19 -10.50 2.19
N LYS A 95 0.97 -10.90 3.44
CA LYS A 95 0.10 -12.03 3.78
C LYS A 95 -1.30 -11.86 3.17
N GLY A 96 -1.75 -12.89 2.46
CA GLY A 96 -3.05 -12.86 1.78
C GLY A 96 -3.09 -12.06 0.47
N ASN A 97 -2.07 -11.28 0.13
CA ASN A 97 -2.03 -10.50 -1.10
C ASN A 97 -1.65 -11.37 -2.30
N ARG A 98 -2.21 -11.05 -3.48
CA ARG A 98 -1.90 -11.69 -4.77
C ARG A 98 -0.95 -10.87 -5.64
N TYR A 99 -0.50 -9.74 -5.16
CA TYR A 99 0.37 -8.79 -5.85
C TYR A 99 1.69 -8.68 -5.10
N THR A 100 2.80 -8.65 -5.82
CA THR A 100 4.10 -8.39 -5.18
C THR A 100 4.14 -6.97 -4.62
N LYS A 101 4.92 -6.75 -3.56
CA LYS A 101 5.09 -5.41 -2.96
C LYS A 101 5.53 -4.38 -3.98
N ARG A 102 6.48 -4.73 -4.86
CA ARG A 102 6.95 -3.81 -5.91
C ARG A 102 5.86 -3.44 -6.91
N PHE A 103 4.94 -4.37 -7.21
CA PHE A 103 3.80 -4.08 -8.08
C PHE A 103 2.77 -3.21 -7.35
N CYS A 104 2.53 -3.44 -6.07
CA CYS A 104 1.69 -2.54 -5.25
C CYS A 104 2.26 -1.11 -5.21
N HIS A 105 3.57 -0.96 -5.04
CA HIS A 105 4.26 0.35 -5.10
C HIS A 105 4.09 1.02 -6.46
N PHE A 106 4.22 0.27 -7.54
CA PHE A 106 4.02 0.78 -8.90
C PHE A 106 2.57 1.25 -9.11
N ILE A 107 1.58 0.46 -8.69
CA ILE A 107 0.16 0.82 -8.77
C ILE A 107 -0.11 2.12 -8.02
N SER A 108 0.36 2.24 -6.78
CA SER A 108 0.18 3.46 -5.99
C SER A 108 0.94 4.64 -6.59
N GLY A 109 2.11 4.40 -7.17
CA GLY A 109 2.86 5.42 -7.93
C GLY A 109 2.05 5.99 -9.10
N LEU A 110 1.34 5.14 -9.85
CA LEU A 110 0.45 5.59 -10.94
C LEU A 110 -0.75 6.39 -10.40
N CYS A 111 -1.30 6.03 -9.24
CA CYS A 111 -2.43 6.74 -8.63
C CYS A 111 -2.10 8.21 -8.25
N ARG A 112 -0.83 8.59 -8.19
CA ARG A 112 -0.42 9.99 -8.01
C ARG A 112 -0.68 10.88 -9.22
N TYR A 113 -0.73 10.28 -10.41
CA TYR A 113 -0.84 11.00 -11.69
C TYR A 113 -2.10 10.65 -12.46
N MET A 114 -2.76 9.56 -12.12
CA MET A 114 -3.94 9.05 -12.79
C MET A 114 -5.05 8.76 -11.78
N SER A 115 -6.31 8.88 -12.20
CA SER A 115 -7.42 8.42 -11.37
C SER A 115 -7.37 6.90 -11.16
N ILE A 116 -7.88 6.40 -10.03
CA ILE A 116 -7.98 4.96 -9.72
C ILE A 116 -8.67 4.20 -10.87
N HIS A 117 -9.70 4.81 -11.49
CA HIS A 117 -10.38 4.23 -12.64
C HIS A 117 -9.46 4.11 -13.87
N ALA A 118 -8.65 5.13 -14.15
CA ALA A 118 -7.71 5.09 -15.26
C ALA A 118 -6.62 4.03 -15.03
N VAL A 119 -6.07 3.93 -13.82
CA VAL A 119 -5.11 2.88 -13.44
C VAL A 119 -5.74 1.48 -13.57
N SER A 120 -6.97 1.31 -13.09
CA SER A 120 -7.75 0.07 -13.22
C SER A 120 -7.86 -0.40 -14.66
N LYS A 121 -8.21 0.50 -15.56
CA LYS A 121 -8.30 0.23 -17.01
C LYS A 121 -6.94 -0.05 -17.66
N HIS A 122 -5.93 0.74 -17.29
CA HIS A 122 -4.58 0.61 -17.85
C HIS A 122 -3.92 -0.73 -17.51
N LEU A 123 -4.11 -1.23 -16.30
CA LEU A 123 -3.50 -2.47 -15.79
C LEU A 123 -4.42 -3.69 -15.87
N ASP A 124 -5.66 -3.51 -16.32
CA ASP A 124 -6.71 -4.54 -16.30
C ASP A 124 -6.91 -5.17 -14.90
N ILE A 125 -6.92 -4.32 -13.88
CA ILE A 125 -7.14 -4.70 -12.49
C ILE A 125 -8.47 -4.10 -12.02
N ARG A 126 -9.23 -4.83 -11.23
CA ARG A 126 -10.50 -4.32 -10.67
C ARG A 126 -10.27 -3.01 -9.92
N TRP A 127 -11.15 -2.03 -10.15
CA TRP A 127 -11.10 -0.70 -9.52
C TRP A 127 -10.95 -0.77 -7.99
N GLU A 128 -11.72 -1.64 -7.35
CA GLU A 128 -11.68 -1.82 -5.91
C GLU A 128 -10.32 -2.36 -5.42
N THR A 129 -9.69 -3.23 -6.21
CA THR A 129 -8.36 -3.76 -5.92
C THR A 129 -7.31 -2.64 -5.98
N VAL A 130 -7.33 -1.80 -7.01
CA VAL A 130 -6.44 -0.65 -7.14
C VAL A 130 -6.63 0.30 -5.96
N LYS A 131 -7.88 0.65 -5.63
CA LYS A 131 -8.22 1.48 -4.47
C LYS A 131 -7.67 0.93 -3.16
N ASN A 132 -7.82 -0.38 -2.92
CA ASN A 132 -7.37 -1.00 -1.68
C ASN A 132 -5.84 -1.07 -1.60
N ILE A 133 -5.15 -1.33 -2.71
CA ILE A 133 -3.68 -1.31 -2.79
C ILE A 133 -3.17 0.11 -2.48
N ASP A 134 -3.72 1.12 -3.15
CA ASP A 134 -3.30 2.51 -2.94
C ASP A 134 -3.57 2.98 -1.51
N LYS A 135 -4.76 2.67 -0.97
CA LYS A 135 -5.08 2.97 0.43
C LYS A 135 -4.11 2.32 1.41
N ALA A 136 -3.79 1.02 1.22
CA ALA A 136 -2.86 0.31 2.09
C ALA A 136 -1.44 0.92 2.02
N PHE A 137 -1.00 1.28 0.82
CA PHE A 137 0.28 1.95 0.61
C PHE A 137 0.33 3.32 1.31
N LEU A 138 -0.69 4.15 1.14
CA LEU A 138 -0.78 5.45 1.78
C LEU A 138 -0.77 5.33 3.32
N LEU A 139 -1.53 4.38 3.87
CA LEU A 139 -1.55 4.14 5.32
C LEU A 139 -0.19 3.68 5.88
N SER A 140 0.61 2.98 5.08
CA SER A 140 1.94 2.50 5.50
C SER A 140 3.05 3.53 5.33
N THR A 141 2.86 4.52 4.44
CA THR A 141 3.92 5.48 4.07
C THR A 141 3.68 6.89 4.58
N LEU A 142 2.40 7.27 4.74
CA LEU A 142 2.10 8.56 5.33
C LEU A 142 2.37 8.48 6.83
N PRO A 143 3.15 9.42 7.38
CA PRO A 143 3.27 9.55 8.83
C PRO A 143 1.85 9.73 9.39
N ALA A 144 1.57 9.11 10.53
CA ALA A 144 0.37 9.44 11.28
C ALA A 144 0.28 10.97 11.33
N LEU A 145 -0.88 11.52 10.93
CA LEU A 145 -1.12 12.94 11.05
C LEU A 145 -1.07 13.26 12.54
N GLU A 146 0.13 13.44 13.07
CA GLU A 146 0.28 14.08 14.36
C GLU A 146 -0.40 15.44 14.25
N PRO A 147 -1.23 15.84 15.22
CA PRO A 147 -1.76 17.19 15.26
C PRO A 147 -0.54 18.12 15.26
N LYS A 148 -0.19 18.63 14.09
CA LYS A 148 0.87 19.63 13.97
C LYS A 148 0.52 20.74 14.96
N LYS A 149 1.50 21.13 15.74
CA LYS A 149 1.40 22.38 16.50
C LYS A 149 1.01 23.45 15.48
N LEU A 150 -0.21 23.94 15.58
CA LEU A 150 -0.77 24.99 14.72
C LEU A 150 -0.09 26.35 14.99
N THR A 151 1.16 26.30 15.48
CA THR A 151 1.98 27.48 15.80
C THR A 151 2.68 27.94 14.53
N ASN A 152 2.68 29.25 14.31
CA ASN A 152 3.35 29.92 13.19
C ASN A 152 2.68 29.77 11.82
N LEU A 153 1.37 29.59 11.76
CA LEU A 153 0.63 29.68 10.50
C LEU A 153 0.52 31.14 10.07
N VAL A 154 1.08 31.45 8.90
CA VAL A 154 1.04 32.81 8.31
C VAL A 154 -0.12 32.93 7.34
N HIS A 155 -0.27 31.95 6.45
CA HIS A 155 -1.36 31.91 5.46
C HIS A 155 -1.97 30.53 5.43
N ILE A 156 -3.29 30.47 5.46
CA ILE A 156 -4.07 29.24 5.32
C ILE A 156 -4.91 29.27 4.06
N GLY A 157 -5.03 28.12 3.41
CA GLY A 157 -6.00 27.88 2.34
C GLY A 157 -7.09 26.95 2.86
N VAL A 158 -8.33 27.27 2.51
CA VAL A 158 -9.49 26.45 2.85
C VAL A 158 -10.15 26.00 1.56
N ASP A 159 -10.47 24.72 1.44
CA ASP A 159 -11.16 24.15 0.29
C ASP A 159 -12.18 23.10 0.74
N GLU A 160 -13.18 22.86 -0.12
CA GLU A 160 -14.23 21.88 0.11
C GLU A 160 -14.13 20.75 -0.92
N VAL A 161 -13.88 19.55 -0.44
CA VAL A 161 -13.71 18.35 -1.28
C VAL A 161 -14.97 17.49 -1.19
N ALA A 162 -15.60 17.17 -2.33
CA ALA A 162 -16.68 16.20 -2.38
C ALA A 162 -16.14 14.79 -2.17
N ARG A 163 -16.57 14.11 -1.10
CA ARG A 163 -16.15 12.74 -0.77
C ARG A 163 -16.97 11.70 -1.52
N ALA A 164 -18.27 11.95 -1.70
CA ALA A 164 -19.20 11.05 -2.39
C ALA A 164 -20.35 11.82 -3.06
N LYS A 165 -21.11 11.13 -3.90
CA LYS A 165 -22.36 11.65 -4.43
C LYS A 165 -23.36 11.88 -3.29
N GLY A 166 -24.16 12.96 -3.32
CA GLY A 166 -25.21 13.23 -2.34
C GLY A 166 -24.83 14.20 -1.23
N HIS A 167 -24.03 15.23 -1.55
CA HIS A 167 -23.68 16.32 -0.62
C HIS A 167 -22.77 15.90 0.56
N ASP A 168 -22.01 14.85 0.40
CA ASP A 168 -20.99 14.44 1.37
C ASP A 168 -19.69 15.19 1.08
N TYR A 169 -19.40 16.22 1.88
CA TYR A 169 -18.25 17.10 1.73
C TYR A 169 -17.31 16.98 2.92
N MET A 170 -16.05 17.28 2.68
CA MET A 170 -15.02 17.49 3.70
C MET A 170 -14.44 18.88 3.48
N THR A 171 -14.30 19.64 4.56
CA THR A 171 -13.52 20.87 4.55
C THR A 171 -12.07 20.53 4.89
N VAL A 172 -11.16 21.02 4.08
CA VAL A 172 -9.73 20.82 4.22
C VAL A 172 -9.03 22.16 4.43
N VAL A 173 -8.06 22.22 5.32
CA VAL A 173 -7.26 23.42 5.58
C VAL A 173 -5.80 23.11 5.34
N TYR A 174 -5.15 23.95 4.55
CA TYR A 174 -3.74 23.85 4.20
C TYR A 174 -2.95 25.03 4.75
N ASP A 175 -1.71 24.79 5.15
CA ASP A 175 -0.73 25.85 5.28
C ASP A 175 -0.19 26.17 3.87
N LEU A 176 -0.46 27.38 3.39
CA LEU A 176 -0.07 27.80 2.03
C LEU A 176 1.45 28.06 1.89
N VAL A 177 2.18 28.21 3.00
CA VAL A 177 3.63 28.37 2.98
C VAL A 177 4.31 27.02 2.75
N SER A 178 3.89 25.99 3.48
CA SER A 178 4.47 24.64 3.37
C SER A 178 3.76 23.73 2.38
N GLY A 179 2.57 24.09 1.91
CA GLY A 179 1.69 23.25 1.10
C GLY A 179 1.12 22.04 1.84
N GLN A 180 1.24 21.99 3.17
CA GLN A 180 0.82 20.85 3.95
C GLN A 180 -0.63 20.94 4.39
N LEU A 181 -1.33 19.79 4.31
CA LEU A 181 -2.64 19.63 4.92
C LEU A 181 -2.49 19.67 6.44
N ILE A 182 -3.20 20.60 7.10
CA ILE A 182 -3.10 20.83 8.56
C ILE A 182 -4.36 20.41 9.30
N TRP A 183 -5.52 20.38 8.62
CA TRP A 183 -6.77 19.98 9.24
C TRP A 183 -7.79 19.50 8.21
N VAL A 184 -8.64 18.57 8.63
CA VAL A 184 -9.76 18.02 7.83
C VAL A 184 -10.91 17.75 8.77
N ASP A 185 -12.13 18.11 8.34
CA ASP A 185 -13.34 17.73 9.05
C ASP A 185 -14.52 17.53 8.08
N HIS A 186 -15.55 16.83 8.54
CA HIS A 186 -16.75 16.56 7.78
C HIS A 186 -17.65 17.78 7.64
N GLY A 187 -18.19 17.98 6.47
CA GLY A 187 -19.14 19.04 6.15
C GLY A 187 -18.52 20.21 5.41
N ARG A 188 -19.39 21.20 5.09
CA ARG A 188 -19.04 22.44 4.39
C ARG A 188 -19.71 23.67 5.02
N THR A 189 -20.09 23.56 6.29
CA THR A 189 -20.76 24.65 6.99
C THR A 189 -19.76 25.54 7.71
N SER A 190 -20.14 26.78 8.00
CA SER A 190 -19.32 27.69 8.80
C SER A 190 -18.90 27.10 10.15
N ASN A 191 -19.73 26.24 10.74
CA ASN A 191 -19.41 25.57 12.01
C ASN A 191 -18.15 24.67 11.90
N VAL A 192 -17.89 24.09 10.73
CA VAL A 192 -16.69 23.28 10.51
C VAL A 192 -15.44 24.14 10.63
N LEU A 193 -15.44 25.34 10.06
CA LEU A 193 -14.33 26.29 10.20
C LEU A 193 -14.24 26.88 11.62
N ILE A 194 -15.35 27.10 12.29
CA ILE A 194 -15.35 27.53 13.70
C ILE A 194 -14.61 26.50 14.56
N ASN A 195 -14.89 25.21 14.39
CA ASN A 195 -14.20 24.14 15.08
C ASN A 195 -12.67 24.13 14.83
N PHE A 196 -12.25 24.47 13.61
CA PHE A 196 -10.83 24.62 13.30
C PHE A 196 -10.21 25.79 14.06
N PHE A 197 -10.84 26.98 14.04
CA PHE A 197 -10.33 28.16 14.71
C PHE A 197 -10.35 28.02 16.24
N GLU A 198 -11.33 27.34 16.83
CA GLU A 198 -11.36 27.03 18.26
C GLU A 198 -10.19 26.14 18.69
N LYS A 199 -9.75 25.20 17.81
CA LYS A 199 -8.56 24.39 18.06
C LYS A 199 -7.27 25.18 17.88
N LEU A 200 -7.27 26.14 16.97
CA LEU A 200 -6.13 27.02 16.71
C LEU A 200 -5.90 28.00 17.85
N TYR A 201 -6.99 28.51 18.44
CA TYR A 201 -6.99 29.53 19.50
C TYR A 201 -7.76 29.03 20.75
N PRO A 202 -7.26 28.04 21.48
CA PRO A 202 -7.98 27.47 22.64
C PRO A 202 -8.22 28.50 23.76
N GLU A 203 -7.50 29.62 23.79
CA GLU A 203 -7.62 30.67 24.81
C GLU A 203 -8.83 31.58 24.63
N THR A 204 -9.43 31.65 23.44
CA THR A 204 -10.63 32.45 23.17
C THR A 204 -11.90 31.89 23.84
N ARG A 205 -11.86 30.65 24.34
CA ARG A 205 -12.99 30.00 25.02
C ARG A 205 -13.25 30.52 26.44
N ASN A 206 -12.30 31.21 27.06
CA ASN A 206 -12.38 31.67 28.47
C ASN A 206 -12.68 33.17 28.58
N GLY A 207 -13.47 33.75 27.67
CA GLY A 207 -14.21 35.03 27.86
C GLY A 207 -13.64 36.10 28.80
N LYS A 208 -12.32 36.29 28.88
CA LYS A 208 -11.69 37.44 29.54
C LYS A 208 -10.84 38.16 28.50
N ALA A 209 -11.50 39.07 27.79
CA ALA A 209 -10.81 40.17 27.15
C ALA A 209 -10.11 40.96 28.26
N THR A 210 -8.81 40.76 28.45
CA THR A 210 -7.96 41.75 29.07
C THR A 210 -7.60 42.75 27.98
N GLY A 211 -8.42 43.79 27.83
CA GLY A 211 -8.05 45.00 27.10
C GLY A 211 -6.92 45.75 27.83
N PRO A 212 -6.24 46.64 27.08
CA PRO A 212 -5.01 47.32 27.49
C PRO A 212 -5.17 48.18 28.72
#